data_2df331759faf1e468eb36bbb1f9a3ad4
#
_entry.id   2df331759faf1e468eb36bbb1f9a3ad4
#
_cell.length_a   1.000
_cell.length_b   1.000
_cell.length_c   1.000
_cell.angle_alpha   90.00
_cell.angle_beta   90.00
_cell.angle_gamma   90.00
#
_symmetry.space_group_name_H-M   'P 1'
#
loop_
_entity.id
_entity.type
_entity.pdbx_description
1 polymer ?
#
loop_
_entity_poly.entity_id
_entity_poly.type
_entity_poly.pdbx_seq_one_letter_code
_entity_poly.pdbx_strand_id
1 'polypeptide(L)'
;MISNKTKYALKAVLMLTGKYSTKEPVLIAEIAEKELIPKKFLEAILLELKNKGFLQSKKGKGGGYLLARSPDQISFGEVIGIFENFFGSLPCVDGQANRRCDECKTGGTCGIQLVMREVYRTTSSILNITTFQDVHDRMRNTNQEAMYFI
;
A
#
# COMPACT_ATOMS: atom_id res chain seq x y z
N MET A 1 3.25 -11.46 -6.22
CA MET A 1 2.89 -11.65 -4.80
C MET A 1 3.41 -10.45 -4.01
N ILE A 2 2.69 -10.01 -2.99
CA ILE A 2 3.08 -8.89 -2.13
C ILE A 2 4.23 -9.32 -1.21
N SER A 3 5.32 -8.56 -1.17
CA SER A 3 6.46 -8.81 -0.28
C SER A 3 6.11 -8.53 1.20
N ASN A 4 6.91 -9.07 2.12
CA ASN A 4 6.75 -8.74 3.54
C ASN A 4 6.94 -7.25 3.81
N LYS A 5 7.83 -6.57 3.06
CA LYS A 5 8.04 -5.13 3.16
C LYS A 5 6.76 -4.35 2.84
N THR A 6 6.11 -4.68 1.73
CA THR A 6 4.83 -4.07 1.32
C THR A 6 3.72 -4.38 2.32
N LYS A 7 3.60 -5.64 2.75
CA LYS A 7 2.65 -6.03 3.80
C LYS A 7 2.81 -5.19 5.06
N TYR A 8 4.03 -4.98 5.52
CA TYR A 8 4.32 -4.15 6.71
C TYR A 8 3.99 -2.68 6.48
N ALA A 9 4.25 -2.16 5.28
CA ALA A 9 3.88 -0.80 4.91
C ALA A 9 2.36 -0.59 4.97
N LEU A 10 1.58 -1.51 4.38
CA LEU A 10 0.12 -1.47 4.41
C LEU A 10 -0.43 -1.52 5.83
N LYS A 11 0.10 -2.41 6.69
CA LYS A 11 -0.27 -2.50 8.10
C LYS A 11 0.00 -1.21 8.87
N ALA A 12 1.18 -0.61 8.69
CA ALA A 12 1.54 0.64 9.33
C ALA A 12 0.62 1.80 8.90
N VAL A 13 0.33 1.93 7.61
CA VAL A 13 -0.58 2.98 7.10
C VAL A 13 -2.01 2.77 7.62
N LEU A 14 -2.53 1.53 7.67
CA LEU A 14 -3.85 1.23 8.25
C LEU A 14 -3.93 1.61 9.74
N MET A 15 -2.91 1.30 10.52
CA MET A 15 -2.87 1.69 11.93
C MET A 15 -2.89 3.21 12.09
N LEU A 16 -2.11 3.94 11.27
CA LEU A 16 -2.08 5.39 11.28
C LEU A 16 -3.41 6.01 10.79
N THR A 17 -4.14 5.33 9.90
CA THR A 17 -5.49 5.71 9.47
C THR A 17 -6.44 5.78 10.66
N GLY A 18 -6.42 4.80 11.55
CA GLY A 18 -7.25 4.80 12.75
C GLY A 18 -6.96 5.94 13.74
N LYS A 19 -5.79 6.57 13.62
CA LYS A 19 -5.36 7.72 14.45
C LYS A 19 -5.45 9.07 13.74
N TYR A 20 -5.86 9.09 12.47
CA TYR A 20 -5.86 10.32 11.66
C TYR A 20 -6.76 11.43 12.23
N SER A 21 -7.93 11.07 12.75
CA SER A 21 -8.90 12.03 13.32
C SER A 21 -8.38 12.76 14.57
N THR A 22 -7.58 12.07 15.39
CA THR A 22 -7.00 12.64 16.62
C THR A 22 -5.76 13.49 16.36
N LYS A 23 -5.15 13.35 15.17
CA LYS A 23 -3.87 13.98 14.80
C LYS A 23 -2.73 13.69 15.80
N GLU A 24 -2.85 12.59 16.53
CA GLU A 24 -1.82 12.13 17.47
C GLU A 24 -0.75 11.33 16.74
N PRO A 25 0.52 11.71 16.86
CA PRO A 25 1.61 10.92 16.31
C PRO A 25 1.72 9.58 17.04
N VAL A 26 2.00 8.52 16.27
CA VAL A 26 2.20 7.17 16.80
C VAL A 26 3.68 6.85 16.83
N LEU A 27 4.19 6.37 17.96
CA LEU A 27 5.58 5.98 18.10
C LEU A 27 5.89 4.73 17.26
N ILE A 28 7.08 4.66 16.69
CA ILE A 28 7.54 3.46 15.95
C ILE A 28 7.42 2.20 16.82
N ALA A 29 7.76 2.29 18.11
CA ALA A 29 7.69 1.16 19.03
C ALA A 29 6.25 0.64 19.16
N GLU A 30 5.27 1.53 19.23
CA GLU A 30 3.86 1.17 19.30
C GLU A 30 3.37 0.48 18.01
N ILE A 31 3.77 1.00 16.85
CA ILE A 31 3.42 0.37 15.56
C ILE A 31 4.07 -1.02 15.46
N ALA A 32 5.35 -1.13 15.82
CA ALA A 32 6.09 -2.38 15.78
C ALA A 32 5.46 -3.46 16.66
N GLU A 33 5.06 -3.10 17.88
CA GLU A 33 4.45 -4.01 18.85
C GLU A 33 3.06 -4.45 18.42
N LYS A 34 2.17 -3.50 18.11
CA LYS A 34 0.77 -3.81 17.74
C LYS A 34 0.64 -4.58 16.43
N GLU A 35 1.49 -4.27 15.47
CA GLU A 35 1.44 -4.90 14.15
C GLU A 35 2.38 -6.10 14.00
N LEU A 36 3.14 -6.42 15.04
CA LEU A 36 4.14 -7.50 15.08
C LEU A 36 5.16 -7.37 13.94
N ILE A 37 5.70 -6.16 13.78
CA ILE A 37 6.69 -5.83 12.75
C ILE A 37 8.05 -5.63 13.40
N PRO A 38 9.13 -6.28 12.92
CA PRO A 38 10.47 -6.01 13.44
C PRO A 38 10.86 -4.53 13.25
N LYS A 39 11.23 -3.87 14.36
CA LYS A 39 11.45 -2.42 14.42
C LYS A 39 12.41 -1.89 13.35
N LYS A 40 13.53 -2.60 13.10
CA LYS A 40 14.51 -2.18 12.08
C LYS A 40 13.92 -2.14 10.66
N PHE A 41 13.05 -3.09 10.33
CA PHE A 41 12.35 -3.08 9.03
C PHE A 41 11.33 -1.95 8.96
N LEU A 42 10.62 -1.70 10.06
CA LEU A 42 9.63 -0.65 10.14
C LEU A 42 10.25 0.74 9.99
N GLU A 43 11.42 0.99 10.57
CA GLU A 43 12.16 2.26 10.44
C GLU A 43 12.42 2.61 8.97
N ALA A 44 12.93 1.66 8.18
CA ALA A 44 13.20 1.86 6.76
C ALA A 44 11.91 2.10 5.96
N ILE A 45 10.85 1.35 6.26
CA ILE A 45 9.54 1.48 5.59
C ILE A 45 8.92 2.84 5.86
N LEU A 46 8.88 3.28 7.13
CA LEU A 46 8.30 4.57 7.50
C LEU A 46 9.09 5.75 6.92
N LEU A 47 10.42 5.62 6.86
CA LEU A 47 11.26 6.63 6.21
C LEU A 47 10.95 6.73 4.71
N GLU A 48 10.80 5.61 4.03
CA GLU A 48 10.47 5.58 2.59
C GLU A 48 9.08 6.18 2.33
N LEU A 49 8.08 5.79 3.10
CA LEU A 49 6.73 6.37 3.03
C LEU A 49 6.73 7.88 3.31
N LYS A 50 7.52 8.34 4.26
CA LYS A 50 7.70 9.77 4.55
C LYS A 50 8.34 10.50 3.38
N ASN A 51 9.42 9.96 2.80
CA ASN A 51 10.10 10.55 1.65
C ASN A 51 9.19 10.64 0.40
N LYS A 52 8.22 9.74 0.30
CA LYS A 52 7.18 9.76 -0.75
C LYS A 52 5.96 10.63 -0.42
N GLY A 53 5.96 11.30 0.74
CA GLY A 53 4.90 12.24 1.13
C GLY A 53 3.62 11.60 1.69
N PHE A 54 3.66 10.32 2.05
CA PHE A 54 2.52 9.64 2.69
C PHE A 54 2.48 9.87 4.19
N LEU A 55 3.65 10.02 4.81
CA LEU A 55 3.79 10.24 6.24
C LEU A 55 4.54 11.52 6.54
N GLN A 56 4.27 12.06 7.72
CA GLN A 56 5.09 13.08 8.36
C GLN A 56 5.54 12.60 9.74
N SER A 57 6.66 13.12 10.23
CA SER A 57 7.20 12.78 11.54
C SER A 57 7.27 13.99 12.43
N LYS A 58 6.84 13.85 13.69
CA LYS A 58 7.00 14.85 14.74
C LYS A 58 8.14 14.42 15.67
N LYS A 59 9.07 15.33 15.93
CA LYS A 59 10.21 15.09 16.84
C LYS A 59 9.85 15.45 18.28
N GLY A 60 10.59 14.89 19.25
CA GLY A 60 10.51 15.23 20.66
C GLY A 60 9.56 14.37 21.48
N LYS A 61 9.29 14.82 22.71
CA LYS A 61 8.38 14.16 23.65
C LYS A 61 6.95 14.18 23.06
N GLY A 62 6.33 13.00 22.91
CA GLY A 62 5.05 12.86 22.20
C GLY A 62 5.19 12.91 20.68
N GLY A 63 6.40 12.67 20.14
CA GLY A 63 6.65 12.56 18.71
C GLY A 63 6.23 11.20 18.13
N GLY A 64 6.48 11.02 16.84
CA GLY A 64 6.12 9.80 16.12
C GLY A 64 5.77 10.07 14.67
N TYR A 65 5.02 9.15 14.07
CA TYR A 65 4.55 9.26 12.69
C TYR A 65 3.04 9.47 12.63
N LEU A 66 2.60 10.22 11.62
CA LEU A 66 1.19 10.42 11.28
C LEU A 66 1.04 10.52 9.77
N LEU A 67 -0.17 10.34 9.27
CA LEU A 67 -0.46 10.51 7.85
C LEU A 67 -0.28 11.99 7.45
N ALA A 68 0.37 12.21 6.31
CA ALA A 68 0.55 13.55 5.74
C ALA A 68 -0.65 14.00 4.91
N ARG A 69 -1.46 13.03 4.45
CA ARG A 69 -2.69 13.25 3.66
C ARG A 69 -3.87 12.52 4.32
N SER A 70 -5.07 12.93 3.98
CA SER A 70 -6.29 12.24 4.42
C SER A 70 -6.33 10.80 3.88
N PRO A 71 -6.72 9.80 4.70
CA PRO A 71 -6.70 8.40 4.29
C PRO A 71 -7.68 8.03 3.16
N ASP A 72 -8.68 8.88 2.90
CA ASP A 72 -9.56 8.80 1.73
C ASP A 72 -8.87 9.22 0.42
N GLN A 73 -7.72 9.90 0.53
CA GLN A 73 -6.87 10.32 -0.59
C GLN A 73 -5.63 9.43 -0.76
N ILE A 74 -5.52 8.33 -0.03
CA ILE A 74 -4.43 7.38 -0.14
C ILE A 74 -5.01 6.04 -0.56
N SER A 75 -4.67 5.58 -1.76
CA SER A 75 -5.09 4.27 -2.24
C SER A 75 -4.10 3.16 -1.86
N PHE A 76 -4.58 1.93 -1.81
CA PHE A 76 -3.71 0.76 -1.65
C PHE A 76 -2.71 0.64 -2.80
N GLY A 77 -3.14 0.97 -4.02
CA GLY A 77 -2.28 0.93 -5.22
C GLY A 77 -1.09 1.87 -5.13
N GLU A 78 -1.27 3.09 -4.60
CA GLU A 78 -0.17 4.04 -4.41
C GLU A 78 0.88 3.50 -3.43
N VAL A 79 0.47 2.97 -2.29
CA VAL A 79 1.41 2.44 -1.28
C VAL A 79 2.11 1.18 -1.79
N ILE A 80 1.39 0.28 -2.43
CA ILE A 80 1.97 -0.92 -3.05
C ILE A 80 2.99 -0.54 -4.12
N GLY A 81 2.67 0.43 -4.97
CA GLY A 81 3.55 0.89 -6.06
C GLY A 81 4.87 1.51 -5.61
N ILE A 82 5.02 1.88 -4.32
CA ILE A 82 6.32 2.32 -3.77
C ILE A 82 7.30 1.14 -3.67
N PHE A 83 6.80 -0.03 -3.28
CA PHE A 83 7.62 -1.17 -2.89
C PHE A 83 7.62 -2.30 -3.90
N GLU A 84 6.61 -2.34 -4.77
CA GLU A 84 6.40 -3.43 -5.72
C GLU A 84 6.34 -2.93 -7.16
N ASN A 85 6.99 -3.70 -8.01
CA ASN A 85 6.73 -3.66 -9.44
C ASN A 85 6.02 -4.97 -9.83
N PHE A 86 4.69 -4.99 -9.72
CA PHE A 86 3.87 -6.20 -9.92
C PHE A 86 4.13 -6.91 -11.26
N PHE A 87 4.51 -6.16 -12.28
CA PHE A 87 4.68 -6.67 -13.64
C PHE A 87 6.04 -6.27 -14.24
N GLY A 88 7.02 -5.98 -13.38
CA GLY A 88 8.33 -5.53 -13.82
C GLY A 88 9.09 -6.49 -14.74
N SER A 89 8.75 -7.79 -14.70
CA SER A 89 9.25 -8.80 -15.62
C SER A 89 8.54 -8.81 -16.99
N LEU A 90 7.42 -8.08 -17.12
CA LEU A 90 6.63 -7.99 -18.34
C LEU A 90 6.42 -6.51 -18.73
N PRO A 91 7.44 -5.84 -19.26
CA PRO A 91 7.40 -4.40 -19.58
C PRO A 91 6.34 -4.03 -20.62
N CYS A 92 5.83 -5.00 -21.36
CA CYS A 92 4.78 -4.82 -22.35
C CYS A 92 3.36 -4.79 -21.75
N VAL A 93 3.22 -4.97 -20.43
CA VAL A 93 1.92 -5.08 -19.75
C VAL A 93 1.55 -3.79 -18.99
N ASP A 94 2.52 -3.05 -18.48
CA ASP A 94 2.35 -1.88 -17.60
C ASP A 94 1.71 -0.63 -18.26
N GLY A 95 1.19 -0.76 -19.47
CA GLY A 95 0.49 0.31 -20.19
C GLY A 95 1.40 1.30 -20.93
N GLN A 96 2.73 1.16 -20.85
CA GLN A 96 3.63 1.89 -21.73
C GLN A 96 3.60 1.22 -23.11
N ALA A 97 2.70 1.68 -23.94
CA ALA A 97 2.25 1.06 -25.20
C ALA A 97 3.37 0.72 -26.21
N ASN A 98 4.60 1.15 -25.98
CA ASN A 98 5.73 1.02 -26.91
C ASN A 98 6.86 0.12 -26.38
N ARG A 99 6.73 -0.49 -25.19
CA ARG A 99 7.74 -1.43 -24.72
C ARG A 99 7.38 -2.85 -25.17
N ARG A 100 8.22 -3.39 -26.06
CA ARG A 100 8.19 -4.81 -26.44
C ARG A 100 9.11 -5.58 -25.53
N CYS A 101 8.79 -6.86 -25.24
CA CYS A 101 9.76 -7.77 -24.66
C CYS A 101 10.90 -7.99 -25.68
N ASP A 102 12.13 -8.09 -25.23
CA ASP A 102 13.27 -8.42 -26.08
C ASP A 102 13.11 -9.77 -26.78
N GLU A 103 12.29 -10.65 -26.20
CA GLU A 103 11.95 -11.98 -26.71
C GLU A 103 10.82 -11.99 -27.76
N CYS A 104 10.08 -10.87 -27.92
CA CYS A 104 9.02 -10.75 -28.91
C CYS A 104 9.60 -10.49 -30.30
N LYS A 105 10.02 -11.55 -30.98
CA LYS A 105 10.64 -11.52 -32.33
C LYS A 105 9.66 -11.17 -33.46
N THR A 106 8.37 -11.28 -33.23
CA THR A 106 7.35 -11.04 -34.27
C THR A 106 6.47 -9.85 -33.90
N GLY A 107 6.22 -8.99 -34.87
CA GLY A 107 5.32 -7.84 -34.71
C GLY A 107 3.81 -8.20 -34.57
N GLY A 108 3.51 -9.44 -34.18
CA GLY A 108 2.17 -9.94 -34.00
C GLY A 108 1.62 -9.76 -32.58
N THR A 109 0.35 -10.07 -32.38
CA THR A 109 -0.32 -10.02 -31.08
C THR A 109 0.19 -11.15 -30.19
N CYS A 110 0.78 -10.80 -29.05
CA CYS A 110 1.23 -11.79 -28.05
C CYS A 110 0.04 -12.21 -27.17
N GLY A 111 -0.31 -13.52 -27.19
CA GLY A 111 -1.39 -14.06 -26.36
C GLY A 111 -1.16 -13.87 -24.85
N ILE A 112 0.10 -13.98 -24.38
CA ILE A 112 0.45 -13.72 -22.98
C ILE A 112 0.18 -12.26 -22.62
N GLN A 113 0.58 -11.32 -23.48
CA GLN A 113 0.34 -9.89 -23.28
C GLN A 113 -1.15 -9.56 -23.16
N LEU A 114 -2.00 -10.19 -23.99
CA LEU A 114 -3.45 -9.96 -23.94
C LEU A 114 -4.00 -10.28 -22.54
N VAL A 115 -3.75 -11.49 -22.05
CA VAL A 115 -4.26 -11.96 -20.75
C VAL A 115 -3.63 -11.17 -19.60
N MET A 116 -2.31 -10.99 -19.61
CA MET A 116 -1.62 -10.30 -18.52
C MET A 116 -1.94 -8.82 -18.44
N ARG A 117 -2.26 -8.19 -19.58
CA ARG A 117 -2.75 -6.80 -19.60
C ARG A 117 -4.14 -6.67 -18.97
N GLU A 118 -5.02 -7.63 -19.18
CA GLU A 118 -6.33 -7.65 -18.55
C GLU A 118 -6.21 -7.84 -17.03
N VAL A 119 -5.39 -8.79 -16.57
CA VAL A 119 -5.09 -9.01 -15.16
C VAL A 119 -4.52 -7.73 -14.53
N TYR A 120 -3.55 -7.09 -15.17
CA TYR A 120 -2.96 -5.84 -14.71
C TYR A 120 -4.01 -4.74 -14.56
N ARG A 121 -4.82 -4.51 -15.60
CA ARG A 121 -5.84 -3.45 -15.58
C ARG A 121 -6.85 -3.67 -14.47
N THR A 122 -7.35 -4.90 -14.34
CA THR A 122 -8.35 -5.24 -13.31
C THR A 122 -7.77 -5.08 -11.91
N THR A 123 -6.60 -5.64 -11.65
CA THR A 123 -5.93 -5.54 -10.35
C THR A 123 -5.59 -4.09 -10.00
N SER A 124 -5.00 -3.35 -10.94
CA SER A 124 -4.66 -1.93 -10.74
C SER A 124 -5.88 -1.08 -10.50
N SER A 125 -6.98 -1.32 -11.22
CA SER A 125 -8.24 -0.61 -10.99
C SER A 125 -8.73 -0.80 -9.55
N ILE A 126 -8.83 -2.05 -9.08
CA ILE A 126 -9.28 -2.36 -7.72
C ILE A 126 -8.38 -1.68 -6.67
N LEU A 127 -7.05 -1.79 -6.83
CA LEU A 127 -6.10 -1.25 -5.87
C LEU A 127 -6.09 0.29 -5.84
N ASN A 128 -6.29 0.94 -7.00
CA ASN A 128 -6.26 2.39 -7.10
C ASN A 128 -7.54 3.07 -6.62
N ILE A 129 -8.69 2.40 -6.70
CA ILE A 129 -9.95 2.93 -6.18
C ILE A 129 -10.17 2.60 -4.70
N THR A 130 -9.49 1.59 -4.15
CA THR A 130 -9.62 1.19 -2.74
C THR A 130 -8.74 2.08 -1.88
N THR A 131 -9.33 2.94 -1.06
CA THR A 131 -8.62 3.83 -0.15
C THR A 131 -8.37 3.17 1.22
N PHE A 132 -7.43 3.73 1.98
CA PHE A 132 -7.21 3.29 3.36
C PHE A 132 -8.39 3.60 4.27
N GLN A 133 -9.14 4.67 3.99
CA GLN A 133 -10.38 4.98 4.70
C GLN A 133 -11.43 3.88 4.47
N ASP A 134 -11.65 3.48 3.22
CA ASP A 134 -12.63 2.42 2.89
C ASP A 134 -12.34 1.11 3.64
N VAL A 135 -11.06 0.71 3.67
CA VAL A 135 -10.66 -0.53 4.35
C VAL A 135 -10.81 -0.40 5.87
N HIS A 136 -10.42 0.73 6.44
CA HIS A 136 -10.60 1.00 7.86
C HIS A 136 -12.08 0.92 8.27
N ASP A 137 -12.98 1.51 7.48
CA ASP A 137 -14.41 1.49 7.76
C ASP A 137 -15.01 0.09 7.63
N ARG A 138 -14.60 -0.68 6.61
CA ARG A 138 -14.98 -2.10 6.48
C ARG A 138 -14.55 -2.92 7.69
N MET A 139 -13.31 -2.74 8.17
CA MET A 139 -12.81 -3.44 9.36
C MET A 139 -13.61 -3.10 10.62
N ARG A 140 -13.99 -1.84 10.80
CA ARG A 140 -14.84 -1.42 11.93
C ARG A 140 -16.23 -2.08 11.89
N ASN A 141 -16.88 -2.10 10.73
CA ASN A 141 -18.20 -2.68 10.56
C ASN A 141 -18.16 -4.19 10.82
N THR A 142 -17.17 -4.91 10.29
CA THR A 142 -17.01 -6.36 10.54
C THR A 142 -16.80 -6.68 12.02
N ASN A 143 -16.03 -5.87 12.74
CA ASN A 143 -15.81 -6.05 14.18
C ASN A 143 -17.08 -5.76 15.00
N GLN A 144 -17.91 -4.81 14.58
CA GLN A 144 -19.20 -4.54 15.22
C GLN A 144 -20.19 -5.71 15.02
N GLU A 145 -20.30 -6.24 13.83
CA GLU A 145 -21.16 -7.41 13.55
C GLU A 145 -20.73 -8.62 14.37
N ALA A 146 -19.42 -8.89 14.50
CA ALA A 146 -18.92 -9.99 15.31
C ALA A 146 -19.27 -9.87 16.80
N MET A 147 -19.41 -8.65 17.34
CA MET A 147 -19.82 -8.42 18.73
C MET A 147 -21.31 -8.65 18.99
N TYR A 148 -22.15 -8.64 17.96
CA TYR A 148 -23.60 -8.92 18.11
C TYR A 148 -23.94 -10.43 18.11
N PHE A 149 -22.98 -11.30 17.76
CA PHE A 149 -23.16 -12.75 17.69
C PHE A 149 -22.56 -13.50 18.90
N ILE A 150 -22.14 -12.80 19.95
CA ILE A 150 -21.73 -13.35 21.25
C ILE A 150 -22.78 -12.95 22.29
#